data_d986fc7e2905dae374b9621fbd24a84b
#
_entry.id   d986fc7e2905dae374b9621fbd24a84b
#
_cell.length_a   1.000
_cell.length_b   1.000
_cell.length_c   1.000
_cell.angle_alpha   90.00
_cell.angle_beta   90.00
_cell.angle_gamma   90.00
#
_symmetry.space_group_name_H-M   'P 1'
#
loop_
_entity.id
_entity.type
_entity.pdbx_description
1 polymer ?
#
loop_
_entity_poly.entity_id
_entity_poly.type
_entity_poly.pdbx_seq_one_letter_code
_entity_poly.pdbx_strand_id
1 'polypeptide(L)'
;METNGKALSGYRFLTLLERPELKAAAASWFHEKWGVPDEAYLACMTAYLSGETEYGWYLCLDGERIVGGLGVIENDFHDRKDLAPNVCAVYTEEDCRCLGIAGRLLDLAVEDLRAKGVSPLYLVTDHVGFYERYGWEFFCPAQGDGEPEPTRLYIHR
;
A
#
# COMPACT_ATOMS: atom_id res chain seq x y z
N MET A 1 1.34 -4.50 -22.08
CA MET A 1 2.11 -4.88 -23.04
C MET A 1 3.57 -5.06 -22.73
N GLU A 2 4.28 -5.44 -23.71
CA GLU A 2 5.69 -5.73 -23.61
C GLU A 2 6.50 -4.61 -22.97
N THR A 3 6.18 -3.40 -23.35
CA THR A 3 6.90 -2.24 -22.89
C THR A 3 6.89 -2.14 -21.36
N ASN A 4 5.70 -2.35 -20.76
CA ASN A 4 5.61 -2.28 -19.30
C ASN A 4 6.41 -3.38 -18.62
N GLY A 5 6.35 -4.60 -19.16
CA GLY A 5 7.13 -5.70 -18.61
C GLY A 5 8.60 -5.41 -18.66
N LYS A 6 9.07 -4.86 -19.79
CA LYS A 6 10.46 -4.49 -19.93
C LYS A 6 10.84 -3.35 -19.00
N ALA A 7 9.97 -2.32 -18.90
CA ALA A 7 10.26 -1.20 -18.04
C ALA A 7 10.39 -1.61 -16.58
N LEU A 8 9.62 -2.62 -16.15
CA LEU A 8 9.65 -3.06 -14.77
C LEU A 8 10.77 -4.06 -14.47
N SER A 9 11.47 -4.55 -15.48
CA SER A 9 12.49 -5.58 -15.27
C SER A 9 13.66 -5.08 -14.43
N GLY A 10 13.90 -3.77 -14.38
CA GLY A 10 14.97 -3.19 -13.58
C GLY A 10 14.57 -2.85 -12.15
N TYR A 11 13.31 -3.09 -11.79
CA TYR A 11 12.80 -2.77 -10.48
C TYR A 11 12.60 -4.04 -9.66
N ARG A 12 12.77 -3.93 -8.35
CA ARG A 12 12.54 -5.04 -7.45
C ARG A 12 11.33 -4.77 -6.58
N PHE A 13 10.41 -5.73 -6.54
CA PHE A 13 9.21 -5.65 -5.72
C PHE A 13 9.37 -6.63 -4.58
N LEU A 14 9.21 -6.15 -3.33
CA LEU A 14 9.48 -7.00 -2.19
C LEU A 14 8.62 -6.61 -0.98
N THR A 15 8.52 -7.55 -0.05
CA THR A 15 7.96 -7.23 1.26
C THR A 15 9.09 -6.78 2.17
N LEU A 16 8.75 -6.00 3.18
CA LEU A 16 9.76 -5.55 4.14
C LEU A 16 10.38 -6.74 4.90
N LEU A 17 9.69 -7.88 4.98
CA LEU A 17 10.25 -9.08 5.60
C LEU A 17 11.50 -9.57 4.88
N GLU A 18 11.59 -9.33 3.57
CA GLU A 18 12.74 -9.75 2.78
C GLU A 18 13.96 -8.87 2.99
N ARG A 19 13.74 -7.62 3.37
CA ARG A 19 14.80 -6.66 3.61
C ARG A 19 14.49 -5.84 4.87
N PRO A 20 14.48 -6.47 6.05
CA PRO A 20 14.07 -5.77 7.29
C PRO A 20 14.96 -4.60 7.65
N GLU A 21 16.18 -4.58 7.16
CA GLU A 21 17.09 -3.44 7.42
C GLU A 21 16.61 -2.16 6.76
N LEU A 22 15.65 -2.24 5.83
CA LEU A 22 15.09 -1.06 5.18
C LEU A 22 14.01 -0.37 6.01
N LYS A 23 13.71 -0.88 7.21
CA LYS A 23 12.61 -0.34 8.02
C LYS A 23 12.72 1.17 8.23
N ALA A 24 13.87 1.65 8.68
CA ALA A 24 14.05 3.07 8.98
C ALA A 24 13.94 3.92 7.71
N ALA A 25 14.57 3.47 6.62
CA ALA A 25 14.52 4.18 5.35
C ALA A 25 13.10 4.22 4.80
N ALA A 26 12.36 3.12 4.92
CA ALA A 26 10.99 3.05 4.43
C ALA A 26 10.07 3.97 5.25
N ALA A 27 10.21 3.95 6.58
CA ALA A 27 9.39 4.82 7.43
C ALA A 27 9.63 6.29 7.11
N SER A 28 10.88 6.68 6.91
CA SER A 28 11.22 8.03 6.53
C SER A 28 10.65 8.39 5.16
N TRP A 29 10.71 7.46 4.21
CA TRP A 29 10.18 7.66 2.87
C TRP A 29 8.67 7.90 2.91
N PHE A 30 7.91 7.06 3.63
CA PHE A 30 6.46 7.26 3.76
C PHE A 30 6.13 8.56 4.48
N HIS A 31 6.90 8.91 5.51
CA HIS A 31 6.71 10.16 6.23
C HIS A 31 6.85 11.36 5.29
N GLU A 32 7.85 11.35 4.42
CA GLU A 32 8.05 12.43 3.45
C GLU A 32 6.87 12.57 2.51
N LYS A 33 6.24 11.45 2.13
CA LYS A 33 5.17 11.49 1.13
C LYS A 33 3.84 11.89 1.73
N TRP A 34 3.56 11.46 2.96
CA TRP A 34 2.22 11.59 3.53
C TRP A 34 2.14 12.47 4.76
N GLY A 35 3.25 12.83 5.38
CA GLY A 35 3.27 13.70 6.55
C GLY A 35 2.87 13.04 7.86
N VAL A 36 2.54 11.74 7.84
CA VAL A 36 2.27 11.01 9.07
C VAL A 36 3.59 10.83 9.80
N PRO A 37 3.63 11.01 11.14
CA PRO A 37 4.89 10.88 11.87
C PRO A 37 5.58 9.56 11.61
N ASP A 38 6.90 9.57 11.49
CA ASP A 38 7.64 8.36 11.18
C ASP A 38 7.56 7.33 12.30
N GLU A 39 7.33 7.77 13.54
CA GLU A 39 7.12 6.85 14.67
C GLU A 39 5.92 5.94 14.42
N ALA A 40 4.87 6.46 13.78
CA ALA A 40 3.69 5.66 13.49
C ALA A 40 4.03 4.56 12.49
N TYR A 41 4.78 4.90 11.44
CA TYR A 41 5.21 3.89 10.48
C TYR A 41 6.14 2.87 11.11
N LEU A 42 7.08 3.35 11.94
CA LEU A 42 8.02 2.45 12.61
C LEU A 42 7.30 1.45 13.51
N ALA A 43 6.26 1.90 14.22
CA ALA A 43 5.50 1.01 15.10
C ALA A 43 4.80 -0.09 14.28
N CYS A 44 4.15 0.29 13.18
CA CYS A 44 3.48 -0.68 12.32
C CYS A 44 4.46 -1.67 11.70
N MET A 45 5.59 -1.17 11.23
CA MET A 45 6.61 -2.02 10.62
C MET A 45 7.24 -2.95 11.63
N THR A 46 7.46 -2.47 12.85
CA THR A 46 8.02 -3.31 13.91
C THR A 46 7.08 -4.47 14.24
N ALA A 47 5.77 -4.20 14.35
CA ALA A 47 4.80 -5.24 14.62
C ALA A 47 4.78 -6.29 13.50
N TYR A 48 4.88 -5.84 12.25
CA TYR A 48 4.93 -6.73 11.11
C TYR A 48 6.20 -7.61 11.13
N LEU A 49 7.34 -6.97 11.36
CA LEU A 49 8.62 -7.69 11.35
C LEU A 49 8.75 -8.67 12.52
N SER A 50 8.09 -8.39 13.63
CA SER A 50 8.14 -9.26 14.80
C SER A 50 7.11 -10.39 14.75
N GLY A 51 6.24 -10.38 13.73
CA GLY A 51 5.23 -11.42 13.59
C GLY A 51 3.95 -11.17 14.38
N GLU A 52 3.79 -9.97 14.94
CA GLU A 52 2.56 -9.65 15.68
C GLU A 52 1.36 -9.46 14.75
N THR A 53 1.61 -9.14 13.49
CA THR A 53 0.55 -8.94 12.51
C THR A 53 1.01 -9.42 11.14
N GLU A 54 0.05 -9.85 10.32
CA GLU A 54 0.30 -10.18 8.92
C GLU A 54 0.23 -8.93 8.03
N TYR A 55 -0.27 -7.81 8.56
CA TYR A 55 -0.46 -6.58 7.79
C TYR A 55 0.90 -6.00 7.46
N GLY A 56 1.25 -6.05 6.18
CA GLY A 56 2.61 -5.86 5.74
C GLY A 56 2.90 -4.52 5.10
N TRP A 57 4.16 -4.38 4.73
CA TRP A 57 4.66 -3.19 4.05
C TRP A 57 5.42 -3.68 2.84
N TYR A 58 5.17 -3.02 1.70
CA TYR A 58 5.62 -3.49 0.39
C TYR A 58 6.32 -2.35 -0.32
N LEU A 59 7.46 -2.66 -0.95
CA LEU A 59 8.32 -1.64 -1.55
C LEU A 59 8.69 -2.02 -2.97
N CYS A 60 8.93 -1.00 -3.78
CA CYS A 60 9.54 -1.14 -5.08
C CYS A 60 10.88 -0.39 -5.04
N LEU A 61 11.95 -1.06 -5.41
CA LEU A 61 13.28 -0.49 -5.38
C LEU A 61 13.86 -0.37 -6.78
N ASP A 62 14.58 0.72 -7.00
CA ASP A 62 15.44 0.89 -8.15
C ASP A 62 16.86 0.93 -7.57
N GLY A 63 17.57 -0.19 -7.64
CA GLY A 63 18.80 -0.34 -6.88
C GLY A 63 18.50 -0.27 -5.39
N GLU A 64 19.10 0.69 -4.71
CA GLU A 64 18.82 0.89 -3.28
C GLU A 64 17.83 2.02 -3.03
N ARG A 65 17.32 2.63 -4.09
CA ARG A 65 16.37 3.74 -3.95
C ARG A 65 14.94 3.21 -3.88
N ILE A 66 14.20 3.66 -2.88
CA ILE A 66 12.77 3.33 -2.78
C ILE A 66 12.03 4.25 -3.75
N VAL A 67 11.32 3.66 -4.72
CA VAL A 67 10.60 4.44 -5.73
C VAL A 67 9.09 4.22 -5.66
N GLY A 68 8.63 3.27 -4.87
CA GLY A 68 7.21 3.03 -4.67
C GLY A 68 6.98 2.22 -3.42
N GLY A 69 5.76 2.29 -2.89
CA GLY A 69 5.44 1.53 -1.72
C GLY A 69 3.98 1.65 -1.31
N LEU A 70 3.58 0.77 -0.43
CA LEU A 70 2.29 0.82 0.24
C LEU A 70 2.36 0.01 1.52
N GLY A 71 1.38 0.24 2.38
CA GLY A 71 1.26 -0.54 3.60
C GLY A 71 -0.16 -1.07 3.75
N VAL A 72 -0.33 -1.97 4.70
CA VAL A 72 -1.64 -2.50 5.07
C VAL A 72 -1.79 -2.32 6.57
N ILE A 73 -2.90 -1.71 6.97
CA ILE A 73 -3.18 -1.44 8.38
C ILE A 73 -4.64 -1.78 8.67
N GLU A 74 -5.00 -1.80 9.93
CA GLU A 74 -6.35 -2.17 10.34
C GLU A 74 -7.38 -1.16 9.81
N ASN A 75 -7.12 0.14 9.98
CA ASN A 75 -8.03 1.18 9.56
C ASN A 75 -7.26 2.41 9.09
N ASP A 76 -7.60 2.92 7.90
CA ASP A 76 -6.94 4.07 7.30
C ASP A 76 -7.75 5.34 7.57
N PHE A 77 -7.96 5.66 8.85
CA PHE A 77 -8.55 6.91 9.31
C PHE A 77 -9.97 7.14 8.76
N HIS A 78 -10.84 6.12 8.84
CA HIS A 78 -12.24 6.29 8.44
C HIS A 78 -13.17 5.57 9.41
N ASP A 79 -14.48 5.79 9.22
CA ASP A 79 -15.50 5.36 10.18
C ASP A 79 -15.98 3.92 9.98
N ARG A 80 -15.61 3.27 8.87
CA ARG A 80 -16.03 1.88 8.63
C ARG A 80 -14.99 0.92 9.19
N LYS A 81 -14.94 0.85 10.50
CA LYS A 81 -13.94 0.02 11.20
C LYS A 81 -14.22 -1.48 11.03
N ASP A 82 -15.41 -1.81 10.58
CA ASP A 82 -15.78 -3.18 10.25
C ASP A 82 -15.15 -3.67 8.93
N LEU A 83 -14.64 -2.75 8.12
CA LEU A 83 -14.06 -3.08 6.82
C LEU A 83 -12.54 -3.00 6.90
N ALA A 84 -11.92 -4.11 7.25
CA ALA A 84 -10.48 -4.19 7.53
C ALA A 84 -9.93 -5.49 6.93
N PRO A 85 -8.63 -5.54 6.58
CA PRO A 85 -7.65 -4.47 6.72
C PRO A 85 -7.66 -3.54 5.51
N ASN A 86 -6.95 -2.41 5.64
CA ASN A 86 -6.91 -1.37 4.63
C ASN A 86 -5.53 -1.22 4.02
N VAL A 87 -5.46 -1.16 2.68
CA VAL A 87 -4.27 -0.72 1.98
C VAL A 87 -4.17 0.79 2.15
N CYS A 88 -2.99 1.27 2.49
CA CYS A 88 -2.77 2.69 2.75
C CYS A 88 -1.46 3.17 2.16
N ALA A 89 -1.33 4.48 2.05
CA ALA A 89 -0.07 5.15 1.72
C ALA A 89 0.52 4.73 0.37
N VAL A 90 -0.34 4.41 -0.60
CA VAL A 90 0.12 4.02 -1.95
C VAL A 90 0.79 5.22 -2.61
N TYR A 91 2.06 5.07 -2.97
CA TYR A 91 2.79 6.16 -3.60
C TYR A 91 3.86 5.61 -4.55
N THR A 92 4.03 6.31 -5.68
CA THR A 92 5.11 6.05 -6.63
C THR A 92 5.80 7.37 -6.91
N GLU A 93 7.14 7.39 -6.90
CA GLU A 93 7.89 8.60 -7.20
C GLU A 93 7.52 9.11 -8.60
N GLU A 94 7.50 10.44 -8.74
CA GLU A 94 7.01 11.07 -9.97
C GLU A 94 7.76 10.60 -11.20
N ASP A 95 9.07 10.46 -11.10
CA ASP A 95 9.89 10.07 -12.24
C ASP A 95 9.74 8.59 -12.60
N CYS A 96 9.02 7.83 -11.78
CA CYS A 96 8.79 6.41 -12.02
C CYS A 96 7.32 6.09 -12.30
N ARG A 97 6.49 7.10 -12.46
CA ARG A 97 5.06 6.88 -12.71
C ARG A 97 4.79 6.42 -14.13
N CYS A 98 3.58 5.91 -14.36
CA CYS A 98 3.11 5.43 -15.64
C CYS A 98 3.82 4.18 -16.13
N LEU A 99 4.49 3.47 -15.22
CA LEU A 99 5.15 2.20 -15.52
C LEU A 99 4.43 1.00 -14.93
N GLY A 100 3.33 1.24 -14.20
CA GLY A 100 2.57 0.16 -13.58
C GLY A 100 3.07 -0.27 -12.23
N ILE A 101 3.95 0.51 -11.60
CA ILE A 101 4.54 0.15 -10.30
C ILE A 101 3.47 0.03 -9.22
N ALA A 102 2.56 1.01 -9.12
CA ALA A 102 1.53 0.97 -8.09
C ALA A 102 0.64 -0.27 -8.25
N GLY A 103 0.25 -0.59 -9.49
CA GLY A 103 -0.56 -1.77 -9.75
C GLY A 103 0.14 -3.05 -9.36
N ARG A 104 1.46 -3.14 -9.64
CA ARG A 104 2.24 -4.30 -9.27
C ARG A 104 2.36 -4.44 -7.76
N LEU A 105 2.51 -3.32 -7.05
CA LEU A 105 2.55 -3.33 -5.59
C LEU A 105 1.21 -3.77 -5.00
N LEU A 106 0.10 -3.30 -5.58
CA LEU A 106 -1.23 -3.70 -5.14
C LEU A 106 -1.43 -5.20 -5.32
N ASP A 107 -1.02 -5.74 -6.47
CA ASP A 107 -1.13 -7.17 -6.73
C ASP A 107 -0.27 -7.98 -5.76
N LEU A 108 0.92 -7.50 -5.47
CA LEU A 108 1.81 -8.17 -4.52
C LEU A 108 1.17 -8.26 -3.14
N ALA A 109 0.59 -7.15 -2.67
CA ALA A 109 -0.04 -7.12 -1.35
C ALA A 109 -1.25 -8.07 -1.30
N VAL A 110 -2.09 -8.04 -2.33
CA VAL A 110 -3.26 -8.90 -2.39
C VAL A 110 -2.85 -10.38 -2.38
N GLU A 111 -1.87 -10.74 -3.21
CA GLU A 111 -1.43 -12.13 -3.32
C GLU A 111 -0.76 -12.61 -2.05
N ASP A 112 0.10 -11.77 -1.46
CA ASP A 112 0.81 -12.14 -0.24
C ASP A 112 -0.14 -12.36 0.92
N LEU A 113 -1.09 -11.44 1.11
CA LEU A 113 -2.04 -11.56 2.22
C LEU A 113 -3.05 -12.67 2.00
N ARG A 114 -3.47 -12.87 0.75
CA ARG A 114 -4.37 -14.00 0.45
C ARG A 114 -3.71 -15.32 0.80
N ALA A 115 -2.42 -15.46 0.50
CA ALA A 115 -1.68 -16.67 0.84
C ALA A 115 -1.61 -16.89 2.35
N LYS A 116 -1.76 -15.82 3.13
CA LYS A 116 -1.76 -15.90 4.60
C LYS A 116 -3.17 -15.95 5.19
N GLY A 117 -4.17 -16.09 4.34
CA GLY A 117 -5.56 -16.21 4.78
C GLY A 117 -6.23 -14.87 5.06
N VAL A 118 -5.66 -13.77 4.59
CA VAL A 118 -6.21 -12.43 4.82
C VAL A 118 -6.81 -11.92 3.52
N SER A 119 -8.13 -11.91 3.44
CA SER A 119 -8.91 -11.35 2.34
C SER A 119 -10.35 -11.21 2.79
N PRO A 120 -11.12 -10.29 2.22
CA PRO A 120 -10.73 -9.29 1.23
C PRO A 120 -9.92 -8.16 1.84
N LEU A 121 -9.40 -7.30 0.96
CA LEU A 121 -8.73 -6.06 1.38
C LEU A 121 -9.60 -4.87 0.99
N TYR A 122 -9.40 -3.76 1.68
CA TYR A 122 -10.15 -2.53 1.44
C TYR A 122 -9.19 -1.36 1.30
N LEU A 123 -9.66 -0.28 0.70
CA LEU A 123 -8.93 0.99 0.70
C LEU A 123 -9.91 2.15 0.51
N VAL A 124 -9.50 3.33 0.93
CA VAL A 124 -10.27 4.56 0.67
C VAL A 124 -9.47 5.45 -0.25
N THR A 125 -10.17 6.11 -1.19
CA THR A 125 -9.53 6.98 -2.15
C THR A 125 -10.58 7.89 -2.79
N ASP A 126 -10.11 9.04 -3.27
CA ASP A 126 -10.95 9.92 -4.08
C ASP A 126 -10.75 9.69 -5.57
N HIS A 127 -9.81 8.83 -5.94
CA HIS A 127 -9.56 8.52 -7.34
C HIS A 127 -10.63 7.59 -7.89
N VAL A 128 -11.04 7.86 -9.12
CA VAL A 128 -12.00 7.02 -9.84
C VAL A 128 -11.30 6.52 -11.10
N GLY A 129 -11.39 5.23 -11.38
CA GLY A 129 -10.84 4.63 -12.58
C GLY A 129 -9.44 4.08 -12.46
N PHE A 130 -8.71 4.41 -11.39
CA PHE A 130 -7.35 3.91 -11.21
C PHE A 130 -7.35 2.50 -10.62
N TYR A 131 -7.97 2.35 -9.45
CA TYR A 131 -7.92 1.06 -8.74
C TYR A 131 -8.74 -0.01 -9.44
N GLU A 132 -9.77 0.40 -10.18
CA GLU A 132 -10.60 -0.54 -10.94
C GLU A 132 -9.77 -1.34 -11.94
N ARG A 133 -8.69 -0.79 -12.45
CA ARG A 133 -7.80 -1.49 -13.38
C ARG A 133 -7.13 -2.70 -12.76
N TYR A 134 -7.06 -2.74 -11.42
CA TYR A 134 -6.32 -3.77 -10.70
C TYR A 134 -7.23 -4.67 -9.88
N GLY A 135 -8.53 -4.70 -10.26
CA GLY A 135 -9.45 -5.63 -9.64
C GLY A 135 -10.15 -5.10 -8.41
N TRP A 136 -10.03 -3.82 -8.12
CA TRP A 136 -10.71 -3.19 -7.01
C TRP A 136 -12.06 -2.66 -7.48
N GLU A 137 -13.09 -2.80 -6.62
CA GLU A 137 -14.46 -2.38 -6.92
C GLU A 137 -14.93 -1.40 -5.86
N PHE A 138 -15.68 -0.39 -6.30
CA PHE A 138 -16.32 0.49 -5.33
C PHE A 138 -17.29 -0.32 -4.47
N PHE A 139 -17.20 -0.18 -3.17
CA PHE A 139 -18.01 -0.96 -2.24
C PHE A 139 -19.04 -0.08 -1.53
N CYS A 140 -18.60 1.02 -0.93
CA CYS A 140 -19.52 1.93 -0.23
C CYS A 140 -18.79 3.24 0.09
N PRO A 141 -19.55 4.31 0.42
CA PRO A 141 -18.88 5.50 0.93
C PRO A 141 -18.38 5.27 2.35
N ALA A 142 -17.38 6.04 2.75
CA ALA A 142 -16.87 6.05 4.12
C ALA A 142 -16.55 7.48 4.50
N GLN A 143 -16.61 7.77 5.79
CA GLN A 143 -16.31 9.12 6.27
C GLN A 143 -14.90 9.12 6.84
N GLY A 144 -14.01 9.88 6.19
CA GLY A 144 -12.65 10.04 6.70
C GLY A 144 -12.64 10.88 7.96
N ASP A 145 -11.71 10.58 8.87
CA ASP A 145 -11.61 11.31 10.13
C ASP A 145 -11.30 12.77 9.86
N GLY A 146 -12.19 13.66 10.31
CA GLY A 146 -12.01 15.09 10.15
C GLY A 146 -12.29 15.62 8.76
N GLU A 147 -12.75 14.78 7.82
CA GLU A 147 -13.04 15.21 6.46
C GLU A 147 -14.46 15.68 6.34
N PRO A 148 -14.72 16.77 5.58
CA PRO A 148 -16.09 17.28 5.45
C PRO A 148 -16.97 16.44 4.53
N GLU A 149 -16.38 15.75 3.56
CA GLU A 149 -17.11 14.97 2.57
C GLU A 149 -16.76 13.50 2.67
N PRO A 150 -17.70 12.61 2.33
CA PRO A 150 -17.38 11.18 2.32
C PRO A 150 -16.41 10.85 1.19
N THR A 151 -15.62 9.80 1.39
CA THR A 151 -14.70 9.30 0.40
C THR A 151 -15.21 7.96 -0.11
N ARG A 152 -14.57 7.40 -1.11
CA ARG A 152 -14.95 6.14 -1.73
C ARG A 152 -14.16 5.01 -1.09
N LEU A 153 -14.85 3.97 -0.63
CA LEU A 153 -14.21 2.78 -0.09
C LEU A 153 -14.33 1.67 -1.11
N TYR A 154 -13.19 1.09 -1.45
CA TYR A 154 -13.09 0.03 -2.44
C TYR A 154 -12.75 -1.30 -1.77
N ILE A 155 -13.09 -2.38 -2.45
CA ILE A 155 -12.83 -3.75 -1.97
C ILE A 155 -12.11 -4.53 -3.08
N HIS A 156 -11.18 -5.38 -2.67
CA HIS A 156 -10.59 -6.39 -3.55
C HIS A 156 -10.83 -7.75 -2.90
N ARG A 157 -11.61 -8.59 -3.59
CA ARG A 157 -11.98 -9.91 -3.07
C ARG A 157 -10.94 -10.98 -3.32
#